data_e9a398b71d289d66e577b7d8e14d0216
#
_entry.id   e9a398b71d289d66e577b7d8e14d0216
#
_cell.length_a   1.000
_cell.length_b   1.000
_cell.length_c   1.000
_cell.angle_alpha   90.00
_cell.angle_beta   90.00
_cell.angle_gamma   90.00
#
_symmetry.space_group_name_H-M   'P 1'
#
loop_
_entity.id
_entity.type
_entity.pdbx_description
1 polymer ?
#
loop_
_entity_poly.entity_id
_entity_poly.type
_entity_poly.pdbx_seq_one_letter_code
_entity_poly.pdbx_strand_id
1 'polypeptide(L)'
;MPHILIVHESASVRAELVQAFQAEGCTVSEADSSAASVREIWSGSFDAALVSPALPRVSGVPLEEHLRSLAPEIITVPIRREATARLVRKVMELLDGGAVAA
;
A
#
# COMPACT_ATOMS: atom_id res chain seq x y z
N MET A 1 -8.38 -11.63 6.95
CA MET A 1 -8.64 -10.53 6.01
C MET A 1 -7.36 -9.72 5.84
N PRO A 2 -6.89 -9.50 4.60
CA PRO A 2 -5.71 -8.66 4.39
C PRO A 2 -5.97 -7.23 4.85
N HIS A 3 -4.93 -6.62 5.41
CA HIS A 3 -4.97 -5.21 5.79
C HIS A 3 -4.04 -4.44 4.86
N ILE A 4 -4.62 -3.51 4.10
CA ILE A 4 -3.94 -2.76 3.04
C ILE A 4 -3.79 -1.31 3.46
N LEU A 5 -2.61 -0.76 3.27
CA LEU A 5 -2.35 0.67 3.46
C LEU A 5 -2.25 1.36 2.10
N ILE A 6 -3.04 2.40 1.90
CA ILE A 6 -3.00 3.20 0.67
C ILE A 6 -2.33 4.53 1.01
N VAL A 7 -1.20 4.79 0.37
CA VAL A 7 -0.42 6.02 0.62
C VAL A 7 -0.37 6.83 -0.68
N HIS A 8 -1.12 7.91 -0.74
CA HIS A 8 -1.19 8.76 -1.92
C HIS A 8 -1.60 10.17 -1.51
N GLU A 9 -1.06 11.16 -2.22
CA GLU A 9 -1.35 12.56 -1.96
C GLU A 9 -2.74 12.99 -2.41
N SER A 10 -3.33 12.31 -3.40
CA SER A 10 -4.65 12.65 -3.92
C SER A 10 -5.76 11.92 -3.16
N ALA A 11 -6.70 12.68 -2.62
CA ALA A 11 -7.85 12.11 -1.91
C ALA A 11 -8.73 11.28 -2.84
N SER A 12 -8.89 11.70 -4.10
CA SER A 12 -9.73 10.96 -5.05
C SER A 12 -9.11 9.63 -5.43
N VAL A 13 -7.79 9.57 -5.59
CA VAL A 13 -7.09 8.31 -5.87
C VAL A 13 -7.20 7.38 -4.67
N ARG A 14 -7.00 7.90 -3.46
CA ARG A 14 -7.15 7.08 -2.26
C ARG A 14 -8.55 6.49 -2.16
N ALA A 15 -9.58 7.33 -2.37
CA ALA A 15 -10.97 6.87 -2.26
C ALA A 15 -11.27 5.74 -3.24
N GLU A 16 -10.81 5.87 -4.47
CA GLU A 16 -11.02 4.85 -5.50
C GLU A 16 -10.37 3.52 -5.12
N LEU A 17 -9.12 3.58 -4.66
CA LEU A 17 -8.41 2.37 -4.25
C LEU A 17 -8.99 1.75 -2.99
N VAL A 18 -9.39 2.58 -2.02
CA VAL A 18 -10.03 2.09 -0.79
C VAL A 18 -11.28 1.30 -1.11
N GLN A 19 -12.16 1.87 -1.96
CA GLN A 19 -13.39 1.19 -2.35
C GLN A 19 -13.11 -0.13 -3.06
N ALA A 20 -12.13 -0.11 -3.97
CA ALA A 20 -11.80 -1.31 -4.75
C ALA A 20 -11.27 -2.44 -3.86
N PHE A 21 -10.42 -2.14 -2.90
CA PHE A 21 -9.90 -3.16 -1.98
C PHE A 21 -10.95 -3.63 -0.97
N GLN A 22 -11.81 -2.72 -0.51
CA GLN A 22 -12.91 -3.11 0.37
C GLN A 22 -13.86 -4.07 -0.34
N ALA A 23 -14.09 -3.87 -1.63
CA ALA A 23 -14.91 -4.78 -2.43
C ALA A 23 -14.29 -6.18 -2.52
N GLU A 24 -12.97 -6.30 -2.35
CA GLU A 24 -12.27 -7.60 -2.31
C GLU A 24 -12.21 -8.20 -0.90
N GLY A 25 -12.86 -7.58 0.06
CA GLY A 25 -12.88 -8.08 1.43
C GLY A 25 -11.70 -7.66 2.28
N CYS A 26 -10.92 -6.68 1.84
CA CYS A 26 -9.78 -6.19 2.59
C CYS A 26 -10.18 -5.13 3.62
N THR A 27 -9.43 -5.07 4.71
CA THR A 27 -9.46 -3.92 5.61
C THR A 27 -8.46 -2.90 5.06
N VAL A 28 -8.84 -1.63 5.00
CA VAL A 28 -8.02 -0.60 4.35
C VAL A 28 -7.81 0.59 5.27
N SER A 29 -6.57 1.06 5.32
CA SER A 29 -6.20 2.31 5.98
C SER A 29 -5.58 3.24 4.95
N GLU A 30 -5.60 4.54 5.21
CA GLU A 30 -5.09 5.56 4.30
C GLU A 30 -4.05 6.45 4.95
N ALA A 31 -3.13 6.95 4.13
CA ALA A 31 -2.20 7.99 4.54
C ALA A 31 -2.00 8.95 3.36
N ASP A 32 -1.96 10.24 3.63
CA ASP A 32 -1.82 11.28 2.59
C ASP A 32 -0.41 11.85 2.49
N SER A 33 0.50 11.38 3.32
CA SER A 33 1.87 11.89 3.37
C SER A 33 2.83 10.82 3.84
N SER A 34 4.11 11.08 3.66
CA SER A 34 5.16 10.18 4.17
C SER A 34 5.07 10.03 5.68
N ALA A 35 4.90 11.15 6.41
CA ALA A 35 4.80 11.11 7.87
C ALA A 35 3.58 10.31 8.33
N ALA A 36 2.45 10.50 7.68
CA ALA A 36 1.23 9.75 8.03
C ALA A 36 1.40 8.26 7.79
N SER A 37 2.07 7.87 6.69
CA SER A 37 2.29 6.46 6.39
C SER A 37 3.18 5.79 7.44
N VAL A 38 4.21 6.49 7.89
CA VAL A 38 5.09 5.98 8.94
C VAL A 38 4.30 5.76 10.24
N ARG A 39 3.44 6.71 10.60
CA ARG A 39 2.59 6.56 11.80
C ARG A 39 1.67 5.35 11.69
N GLU A 40 1.10 5.12 10.50
CA GLU A 40 0.23 3.96 10.29
C GLU A 40 1.00 2.64 10.44
N ILE A 41 2.19 2.57 9.87
CA ILE A 41 3.04 1.37 10.00
C ILE A 41 3.39 1.09 11.46
N TRP A 42 3.66 2.14 12.23
CA TRP A 42 4.00 1.99 13.65
C TRP A 42 2.82 1.53 14.50
N SER A 43 1.60 1.93 14.14
CA SER A 43 0.42 1.67 14.97
C SER A 43 -0.39 0.46 14.55
N GLY A 44 -0.08 -0.15 13.41
CA GLY A 44 -0.86 -1.27 12.90
C GLY A 44 -0.02 -2.33 12.23
N SER A 45 -0.67 -3.41 11.82
CA SER A 45 -0.07 -4.47 11.03
C SER A 45 -0.70 -4.48 9.65
N PHE A 46 0.14 -4.47 8.62
CA PHE A 46 -0.31 -4.44 7.24
C PHE A 46 0.29 -5.60 6.44
N ASP A 47 -0.50 -6.13 5.53
CA ASP A 47 -0.04 -7.16 4.60
C ASP A 47 0.59 -6.55 3.35
N ALA A 48 0.06 -5.41 2.94
CA ALA A 48 0.58 -4.69 1.76
C ALA A 48 0.38 -3.19 1.92
N ALA A 49 1.26 -2.44 1.26
CA ALA A 49 1.13 -0.99 1.15
C ALA A 49 1.29 -0.59 -0.31
N LEU A 50 0.34 0.20 -0.80
CA LEU A 50 0.40 0.81 -2.12
C LEU A 50 0.87 2.24 -1.92
N VAL A 51 1.95 2.61 -2.58
CA VAL A 51 2.66 3.87 -2.29
C VAL A 51 2.81 4.71 -3.54
N SER A 52 2.41 5.98 -3.47
CA SER A 52 2.64 6.93 -4.55
C SER A 52 4.13 7.24 -4.66
N PRO A 53 4.73 7.07 -5.85
CA PRO A 53 6.13 7.42 -6.04
C PRO A 53 6.39 8.94 -6.04
N ALA A 54 5.32 9.74 -6.08
CA ALA A 54 5.43 11.20 -6.04
C ALA A 54 5.67 11.75 -4.63
N LEU A 55 5.48 10.94 -3.59
CA LEU A 55 5.70 11.39 -2.23
C LEU A 55 7.18 11.57 -1.93
N PRO A 56 7.53 12.55 -1.07
CA PRO A 56 8.93 12.83 -0.77
C PRO A 56 9.68 11.64 -0.15
N ARG A 57 10.96 11.57 -0.45
CA ARG A 57 11.86 10.60 0.17
C ARG A 57 11.97 10.87 1.66
N VAL A 58 12.26 9.83 2.42
CA VAL A 58 12.51 9.93 3.86
C VAL A 58 13.99 9.65 4.08
N SER A 59 14.71 10.65 4.58
CA SER A 59 16.15 10.57 4.80
C SER A 59 16.91 10.10 3.56
N GLY A 60 16.52 10.59 2.38
CA GLY A 60 17.15 10.27 1.11
C GLY A 60 16.75 8.93 0.51
N VAL A 61 15.84 8.20 1.15
CA VAL A 61 15.39 6.88 0.72
C VAL A 61 13.96 6.98 0.18
N PRO A 62 13.63 6.34 -0.96
CA PRO A 62 12.24 6.30 -1.43
C PRO A 62 11.32 5.79 -0.33
N LEU A 63 10.13 6.40 -0.23
CA LEU A 63 9.19 6.04 0.83
C LEU A 63 8.87 4.55 0.85
N GLU A 64 8.67 3.94 -0.30
CA GLU A 64 8.40 2.51 -0.41
C GLU A 64 9.47 1.68 0.29
N GLU A 65 10.73 2.02 0.05
CA GLU A 65 11.87 1.34 0.64
C GLU A 65 11.95 1.58 2.15
N HIS A 66 11.65 2.81 2.56
CA HIS A 66 11.63 3.16 3.97
C HIS A 66 10.57 2.35 4.73
N LEU A 67 9.38 2.22 4.16
CA LEU A 67 8.32 1.43 4.79
C LEU A 67 8.70 -0.05 4.91
N ARG A 68 9.38 -0.60 3.89
CA ARG A 68 9.89 -1.98 3.98
C ARG A 68 10.93 -2.16 5.07
N SER A 69 11.73 -1.14 5.32
CA SER A 69 12.71 -1.22 6.40
C SER A 69 12.05 -1.23 7.79
N LEU A 70 10.90 -0.59 7.92
CA LEU A 70 10.14 -0.58 9.17
C LEU A 70 9.29 -1.84 9.35
N ALA A 71 8.84 -2.43 8.26
CA ALA A 71 8.01 -3.62 8.27
C ALA A 71 8.48 -4.58 7.17
N PRO A 72 9.53 -5.38 7.44
CA PRO A 72 10.17 -6.19 6.39
C PRO A 72 9.27 -7.22 5.71
N GLU A 73 8.18 -7.61 6.35
CA GLU A 73 7.26 -8.59 5.81
C GLU A 73 6.18 -7.99 4.91
N ILE A 74 6.10 -6.66 4.85
CA ILE A 74 5.07 -6.00 4.07
C ILE A 74 5.38 -6.06 2.59
N ILE A 75 4.36 -6.31 1.78
CA ILE A 75 4.46 -6.23 0.33
C ILE A 75 4.23 -4.77 -0.06
N THR A 76 5.18 -4.15 -0.75
CA THR A 76 5.03 -2.78 -1.22
C THR A 76 4.86 -2.74 -2.73
N VAL A 77 3.90 -1.95 -3.19
CA VAL A 77 3.60 -1.80 -4.62
C VAL A 77 3.50 -0.33 -4.94
N PRO A 78 4.21 0.17 -5.96
CA PRO A 78 4.09 1.57 -6.36
C PRO A 78 2.75 1.79 -7.07
N ILE A 79 2.11 2.92 -6.78
CA ILE A 79 0.89 3.32 -7.48
C ILE A 79 1.31 4.01 -8.77
N ARG A 80 1.13 3.33 -9.89
CA ARG A 80 1.47 3.85 -11.22
C ARG A 80 0.20 4.15 -12.01
N ARG A 81 0.36 4.74 -13.18
CA ARG A 81 -0.76 5.02 -14.09
C ARG A 81 -1.23 3.73 -14.73
N GLU A 82 -2.14 3.07 -14.06
CA GLU A 82 -2.79 1.88 -14.59
C GLU A 82 -4.21 1.80 -14.05
N ALA A 83 -5.03 0.95 -14.65
CA ALA A 83 -6.41 0.78 -14.21
C ALA A 83 -6.44 0.28 -12.76
N THR A 84 -7.36 0.83 -11.97
CA THR A 84 -7.55 0.44 -10.58
C THR A 84 -7.74 -1.07 -10.45
N ALA A 85 -8.57 -1.66 -11.30
CA ALA A 85 -8.83 -3.10 -11.28
C ALA A 85 -7.56 -3.94 -11.49
N ARG A 86 -6.66 -3.46 -12.37
CA ARG A 86 -5.39 -4.16 -12.63
C ARG A 86 -4.48 -4.08 -11.40
N LEU A 87 -4.41 -2.92 -10.77
CA LEU A 87 -3.60 -2.72 -9.58
C LEU A 87 -4.09 -3.60 -8.42
N VAL A 88 -5.39 -3.63 -8.21
CA VAL A 88 -6.01 -4.48 -7.19
C VAL A 88 -5.69 -5.95 -7.45
N ARG A 89 -5.86 -6.40 -8.70
CA ARG A 89 -5.56 -7.79 -9.08
C ARG A 89 -4.10 -8.13 -8.80
N LYS A 90 -3.19 -7.23 -9.16
CA LYS A 90 -1.75 -7.43 -8.92
C LYS A 90 -1.46 -7.64 -7.44
N VAL A 91 -2.01 -6.77 -6.59
CA VAL A 91 -1.80 -6.86 -5.15
C VAL A 91 -2.39 -8.14 -4.58
N MET A 92 -3.62 -8.47 -4.97
CA MET A 92 -4.28 -9.68 -4.49
C MET A 92 -3.53 -10.94 -4.92
N GLU A 93 -2.98 -10.95 -6.14
CA GLU A 93 -2.16 -12.06 -6.60
C GLU A 93 -0.85 -12.18 -5.82
N LEU A 94 -0.23 -11.06 -5.48
CA LEU A 94 0.99 -11.08 -4.68
C LEU A 94 0.73 -11.63 -3.28
N LEU A 95 -0.39 -11.28 -2.68
CA LEU A 95 -0.77 -11.79 -1.37
C LEU A 95 -1.05 -13.29 -1.40
N ASP A 96 -1.76 -13.75 -2.42
CA ASP A 96 -2.05 -15.17 -2.60
C ASP A 96 -0.83 -15.94 -3.12
N GLY A 97 -0.11 -15.31 -4.05
CA GLY A 97 1.06 -15.91 -4.70
C GLY A 97 2.18 -16.27 -3.73
N GLY A 98 2.32 -15.48 -2.66
CA GLY A 98 3.28 -15.79 -1.62
C GLY A 98 3.00 -17.11 -0.94
N ALA A 99 1.73 -17.48 -0.81
CA ALA A 99 1.33 -18.76 -0.25
C ALA A 99 1.47 -19.88 -1.27
N VAL A 100 1.19 -19.58 -2.54
CA VAL A 100 1.21 -20.59 -3.61
C VAL A 100 2.65 -20.92 -4.01
N ALA A 101 3.54 -19.96 -3.95
CA ALA A 101 4.95 -20.17 -4.29
C ALA A 101 5.62 -21.20 -3.40
N ALA A 102 5.02 -21.49 -2.31
CA ALA A 102 5.47 -22.59 -1.46
C ALA A 102 4.97 -23.92 -2.02
#